data_852e6be70306239bcf5000e1192bb93e
#
_entry.id   852e6be70306239bcf5000e1192bb93e
#
_cell.length_a   1.000
_cell.length_b   1.000
_cell.length_c   1.000
_cell.angle_alpha   90.00
_cell.angle_beta   90.00
_cell.angle_gamma   90.00
#
_symmetry.space_group_name_H-M   'P 1'
#
loop_
_entity.id
_entity.type
_entity.pdbx_description
1 polymer ?
#
loop_
_entity_poly.entity_id
_entity_poly.type
_entity_poly.pdbx_seq_one_letter_code
_entity_poly.pdbx_strand_id
1 'polypeptide(L)'
;MKLRLSDTLNSLMLGGLLMASTFASADNKPTKPYWQDVQVVAVNKEYPRSSFMTYENRANALTGKFEKSKYYQLLNGTWKFYFVDSYKNLPANITDPAISTADWADIKVPGNWEVQGHGVAIYTNHGYEFQPRNPQPPTLPEANPVGVYRRDIDIPADWDGRDIYLHLAGAKSGVYVYINGQEVGYSEDSKNSAEFLINKFVKPGKNVLTLKIYRWSTGSYLECQDFWRISGIERDVFLYSQPKAALKDFRVTSTLDDTYKDGIFKLGVDLRNNGSTAGNMTLVYELLDANGKVVATGEKATNVAAGETRTVSFDQTLPDVKTRTS
;
A
#
# COMPACT_ATOMS: atom_id res chain seq x y z
N MET A 1 66.27 -1.09 -49.81
CA MET A 1 65.41 -1.87 -50.71
C MET A 1 63.95 -1.42 -50.53
N LYS A 2 63.40 -0.80 -51.55
CA LYS A 2 62.02 -0.24 -51.58
C LYS A 2 61.03 -1.35 -51.76
N LEU A 3 59.91 -1.30 -51.04
CA LEU A 3 58.66 -1.88 -51.53
C LEU A 3 57.46 -1.03 -51.04
N ARG A 4 56.58 -0.81 -52.02
CA ARG A 4 55.45 0.12 -52.04
C ARG A 4 54.22 -0.44 -51.33
N LEU A 5 53.45 0.52 -50.79
CA LEU A 5 52.02 0.38 -50.43
C LEU A 5 51.18 0.10 -51.69
N SER A 6 50.09 -0.68 -51.54
CA SER A 6 48.91 -0.59 -52.37
C SER A 6 47.66 -0.64 -51.47
N ASP A 7 46.92 0.42 -51.57
CA ASP A 7 45.55 0.62 -50.96
C ASP A 7 44.54 -0.32 -51.61
N THR A 8 43.71 -0.96 -50.79
CA THR A 8 42.34 -1.33 -51.20
C THR A 8 41.39 -1.16 -50.02
N LEU A 9 40.60 -0.08 -50.10
CA LEU A 9 39.39 0.11 -49.31
C LEU A 9 38.41 -0.98 -49.65
N ASN A 10 37.97 -1.73 -48.67
CA ASN A 10 36.73 -2.47 -48.75
C ASN A 10 35.76 -1.99 -47.64
N SER A 11 34.78 -1.20 -48.09
CA SER A 11 33.59 -0.83 -47.30
C SER A 11 32.80 -2.09 -46.99
N LEU A 12 32.79 -2.55 -45.75
CA LEU A 12 31.76 -3.43 -45.25
C LEU A 12 30.63 -2.58 -44.62
N MET A 13 29.55 -2.44 -45.34
CA MET A 13 28.27 -2.03 -44.73
C MET A 13 27.79 -3.15 -43.83
N LEU A 14 27.88 -2.92 -42.51
CA LEU A 14 27.21 -3.77 -41.52
C LEU A 14 25.77 -3.27 -41.40
N GLY A 15 24.85 -3.92 -42.13
CA GLY A 15 23.39 -3.73 -41.95
C GLY A 15 22.98 -4.26 -40.57
N GLY A 16 22.83 -3.36 -39.63
CA GLY A 16 22.23 -3.65 -38.34
C GLY A 16 20.73 -3.97 -38.51
N LEU A 17 20.38 -5.26 -38.50
CA LEU A 17 19.01 -5.71 -38.37
C LEU A 17 18.57 -5.40 -36.93
N LEU A 18 17.87 -4.26 -36.71
CA LEU A 18 17.11 -4.04 -35.48
C LEU A 18 15.97 -5.07 -35.46
N MET A 19 16.18 -6.18 -34.78
CA MET A 19 15.07 -7.01 -34.32
C MET A 19 14.32 -6.22 -33.25
N ALA A 20 13.26 -5.53 -33.63
CA ALA A 20 12.24 -5.07 -32.70
C ALA A 20 11.59 -6.33 -32.13
N SER A 21 12.05 -6.77 -30.95
CA SER A 21 11.33 -7.72 -30.13
C SER A 21 10.04 -7.06 -29.67
N THR A 22 8.97 -7.28 -30.42
CA THR A 22 7.61 -7.06 -29.91
C THR A 22 7.42 -8.01 -28.76
N PHE A 23 7.60 -7.53 -27.53
CA PHE A 23 7.03 -8.18 -26.36
C PHE A 23 5.53 -8.12 -26.54
N ALA A 24 4.96 -9.16 -27.15
CA ALA A 24 3.55 -9.42 -27.00
C ALA A 24 3.31 -9.61 -25.51
N SER A 25 2.67 -8.62 -24.89
CA SER A 25 2.07 -8.78 -23.58
C SER A 25 1.00 -9.86 -23.76
N ALA A 26 1.37 -11.12 -23.54
CA ALA A 26 0.38 -12.16 -23.37
C ALA A 26 -0.42 -11.73 -22.14
N ASP A 27 -1.72 -11.50 -22.30
CA ASP A 27 -2.69 -11.44 -21.22
C ASP A 27 -2.66 -12.78 -20.49
N ASN A 28 -1.64 -12.98 -19.66
CA ASN A 28 -1.56 -14.08 -18.73
C ASN A 28 -2.57 -13.79 -17.61
N LYS A 29 -3.86 -14.05 -17.90
CA LYS A 29 -4.83 -14.19 -16.81
C LYS A 29 -4.28 -15.25 -15.87
N PRO A 30 -4.18 -14.96 -14.57
CA PRO A 30 -3.67 -15.92 -13.61
C PRO A 30 -4.46 -17.21 -13.72
N THR A 31 -3.78 -18.34 -13.80
CA THR A 31 -4.40 -19.68 -13.93
C THR A 31 -5.20 -20.05 -12.68
N LYS A 32 -4.94 -19.35 -11.54
CA LYS A 32 -5.65 -19.47 -10.27
C LYS A 32 -6.06 -18.10 -9.78
N PRO A 33 -7.16 -17.97 -9.01
CA PRO A 33 -7.47 -16.74 -8.28
C PRO A 33 -6.33 -16.40 -7.31
N TYR A 34 -6.03 -15.12 -7.10
CA TYR A 34 -4.92 -14.68 -6.23
C TYR A 34 -4.98 -15.30 -4.84
N TRP A 35 -6.18 -15.39 -4.22
CA TRP A 35 -6.33 -15.97 -2.89
C TRP A 35 -5.98 -17.47 -2.78
N GLN A 36 -5.78 -18.15 -3.90
CA GLN A 36 -5.33 -19.56 -4.00
C GLN A 36 -3.92 -19.71 -4.57
N ASP A 37 -3.26 -18.61 -4.91
CA ASP A 37 -1.95 -18.64 -5.57
C ASP A 37 -0.86 -18.13 -4.60
N VAL A 38 -0.06 -19.06 -4.07
CA VAL A 38 1.06 -18.74 -3.15
C VAL A 38 2.13 -17.83 -3.74
N GLN A 39 2.13 -17.64 -5.05
CA GLN A 39 3.06 -16.73 -5.73
C GLN A 39 2.54 -15.29 -5.75
N VAL A 40 1.26 -15.07 -5.39
CA VAL A 40 0.60 -13.78 -5.50
C VAL A 40 0.09 -13.33 -4.14
N VAL A 41 0.95 -12.67 -3.36
CA VAL A 41 0.58 -12.08 -2.06
C VAL A 41 0.10 -10.64 -2.18
N ALA A 42 0.38 -9.98 -3.30
CA ALA A 42 -0.03 -8.61 -3.58
C ALA A 42 -0.04 -8.32 -5.08
N VAL A 43 -0.98 -7.47 -5.53
CA VAL A 43 -1.04 -6.91 -6.89
C VAL A 43 -1.29 -5.42 -6.78
N ASN A 44 -0.47 -4.59 -7.43
CA ASN A 44 -0.52 -3.13 -7.42
C ASN A 44 -0.52 -2.49 -6.00
N LYS A 45 -0.12 -3.24 -4.98
CA LYS A 45 0.04 -2.75 -3.62
C LYS A 45 1.38 -2.00 -3.51
N GLU A 46 1.35 -0.82 -2.91
CA GLU A 46 2.57 -0.07 -2.59
C GLU A 46 3.43 -0.84 -1.56
N TYR A 47 4.73 -0.62 -1.60
CA TYR A 47 5.63 -1.16 -0.57
C TYR A 47 5.24 -0.60 0.81
N PRO A 48 5.32 -1.41 1.87
CA PRO A 48 5.12 -0.95 3.23
C PRO A 48 6.06 0.21 3.56
N ARG A 49 5.54 1.18 4.29
CA ARG A 49 6.27 2.39 4.68
C ARG A 49 5.95 2.80 6.11
N SER A 50 6.73 3.72 6.66
CA SER A 50 6.43 4.36 7.93
C SER A 50 5.08 5.07 7.89
N SER A 51 4.35 5.06 9.02
CA SER A 51 3.07 5.76 9.12
C SER A 51 3.30 7.25 9.31
N PHE A 52 2.90 8.04 8.32
CA PHE A 52 2.89 9.50 8.36
C PHE A 52 1.84 10.06 7.42
N MET A 53 1.53 11.35 7.58
CA MET A 53 0.57 12.07 6.74
C MET A 53 1.22 13.32 6.15
N THR A 54 0.77 13.69 4.94
CA THR A 54 1.09 14.98 4.31
C THR A 54 0.17 16.06 4.87
N TYR A 55 0.72 17.21 5.26
CA TYR A 55 -0.02 18.35 5.75
C TYR A 55 0.29 19.59 4.90
N GLU A 56 -0.65 20.54 4.89
CA GLU A 56 -0.49 21.81 4.18
C GLU A 56 0.42 22.80 4.90
N ASN A 57 0.64 22.61 6.22
CA ASN A 57 1.50 23.47 7.01
C ASN A 57 2.07 22.76 8.25
N ARG A 58 3.10 23.37 8.83
CA ARG A 58 3.80 22.86 10.02
C ARG A 58 2.91 22.76 11.26
N ALA A 59 2.01 23.73 11.48
CA ALA A 59 1.15 23.72 12.66
C ALA A 59 0.23 22.50 12.71
N ASN A 60 -0.37 22.14 11.57
CA ASN A 60 -1.18 20.93 11.46
C ASN A 60 -0.34 19.66 11.59
N ALA A 61 0.86 19.63 11.00
CA ALA A 61 1.77 18.49 11.11
C ALA A 61 2.18 18.21 12.58
N LEU A 62 2.44 19.24 13.37
CA LEU A 62 2.81 19.10 14.79
C LEU A 62 1.68 18.54 15.67
N THR A 63 0.44 18.51 15.21
CA THR A 63 -0.66 17.87 15.95
C THR A 63 -0.53 16.34 15.96
N GLY A 64 0.16 15.75 14.99
CA GLY A 64 0.24 14.31 14.79
C GLY A 64 -1.10 13.66 14.38
N LYS A 65 -2.13 14.45 14.12
CA LYS A 65 -3.50 13.99 13.84
C LYS A 65 -3.78 14.03 12.35
N PHE A 66 -4.01 12.87 11.73
CA PHE A 66 -4.26 12.74 10.29
C PHE A 66 -5.45 13.57 9.81
N GLU A 67 -6.51 13.62 10.60
CA GLU A 67 -7.73 14.39 10.31
C GLU A 67 -7.52 15.92 10.29
N LYS A 68 -6.36 16.42 10.71
CA LYS A 68 -5.98 17.83 10.56
C LYS A 68 -5.40 18.15 9.18
N SER A 69 -5.10 17.14 8.38
CA SER A 69 -4.68 17.34 7.00
C SER A 69 -5.89 17.50 6.08
N LYS A 70 -5.90 18.54 5.25
CA LYS A 70 -6.91 18.69 4.17
C LYS A 70 -6.74 17.64 3.06
N TYR A 71 -5.65 16.87 3.10
CA TYR A 71 -5.35 15.81 2.15
C TYR A 71 -5.73 14.43 2.67
N TYR A 72 -6.55 14.35 3.71
CA TYR A 72 -7.02 13.13 4.36
C TYR A 72 -8.54 13.05 4.34
N GLN A 73 -9.09 11.89 4.00
CA GLN A 73 -10.53 11.62 4.02
C GLN A 73 -10.79 10.25 4.63
N LEU A 74 -11.34 10.24 5.85
CA LEU A 74 -11.74 9.02 6.54
C LEU A 74 -12.96 8.38 5.85
N LEU A 75 -12.87 7.09 5.58
CA LEU A 75 -13.96 6.31 4.99
C LEU A 75 -14.66 5.37 5.99
N ASN A 76 -14.37 5.48 7.27
CA ASN A 76 -15.06 4.70 8.31
C ASN A 76 -16.55 5.02 8.37
N GLY A 77 -17.31 4.14 9.00
CA GLY A 77 -18.75 4.33 9.21
C GLY A 77 -19.58 3.19 8.64
N THR A 78 -20.76 3.48 8.14
CA THR A 78 -21.67 2.47 7.59
C THR A 78 -21.40 2.26 6.11
N TRP A 79 -21.20 0.99 5.72
CA TRP A 79 -21.02 0.57 4.33
C TRP A 79 -22.15 -0.40 3.94
N LYS A 80 -22.44 -0.53 2.67
CA LYS A 80 -23.25 -1.63 2.13
C LYS A 80 -22.44 -2.91 2.11
N PHE A 81 -23.10 -4.03 2.48
CA PHE A 81 -22.45 -5.31 2.67
C PHE A 81 -23.26 -6.46 2.10
N TYR A 82 -22.60 -7.29 1.30
CA TYR A 82 -23.17 -8.52 0.75
C TYR A 82 -22.30 -9.71 1.18
N PHE A 83 -22.92 -10.70 1.84
CA PHE A 83 -22.22 -11.85 2.39
C PHE A 83 -22.69 -13.14 1.70
N VAL A 84 -21.73 -14.02 1.40
CA VAL A 84 -21.98 -15.39 0.96
C VAL A 84 -21.10 -16.37 1.71
N ASP A 85 -21.66 -17.55 2.04
CA ASP A 85 -20.92 -18.63 2.71
C ASP A 85 -19.91 -19.33 1.78
N SER A 86 -20.03 -19.14 0.48
CA SER A 86 -19.10 -19.67 -0.52
C SER A 86 -18.92 -18.68 -1.66
N TYR A 87 -17.69 -18.46 -2.07
CA TYR A 87 -17.39 -17.62 -3.24
C TYR A 87 -18.11 -18.06 -4.52
N LYS A 88 -18.49 -19.35 -4.61
CA LYS A 88 -19.25 -19.88 -5.74
C LYS A 88 -20.64 -19.28 -5.89
N ASN A 89 -21.16 -18.72 -4.80
CA ASN A 89 -22.50 -18.09 -4.75
C ASN A 89 -22.45 -16.58 -5.04
N LEU A 90 -21.25 -16.03 -5.35
CA LEU A 90 -21.13 -14.62 -5.71
C LEU A 90 -21.76 -14.37 -7.09
N PRO A 91 -22.63 -13.33 -7.23
CA PRO A 91 -23.06 -12.86 -8.53
C PRO A 91 -21.85 -12.46 -9.40
N ALA A 92 -21.84 -12.87 -10.68
CA ALA A 92 -20.74 -12.59 -11.57
C ALA A 92 -20.47 -11.09 -11.77
N ASN A 93 -21.52 -10.26 -11.62
CA ASN A 93 -21.44 -8.80 -11.77
C ASN A 93 -21.36 -8.06 -10.42
N ILE A 94 -20.97 -8.73 -9.33
CA ILE A 94 -20.98 -8.15 -7.96
C ILE A 94 -20.14 -6.88 -7.83
N THR A 95 -19.14 -6.68 -8.68
CA THR A 95 -18.27 -5.50 -8.71
C THR A 95 -18.76 -4.40 -9.66
N ASP A 96 -19.81 -4.65 -10.44
CA ASP A 96 -20.39 -3.64 -11.34
C ASP A 96 -20.90 -2.43 -10.51
N PRO A 97 -20.45 -1.20 -10.80
CA PRO A 97 -20.92 -0.01 -10.07
C PRO A 97 -22.42 0.24 -10.23
N ALA A 98 -23.06 -0.29 -11.28
CA ALA A 98 -24.49 -0.12 -11.54
C ALA A 98 -25.38 -1.12 -10.79
N ILE A 99 -24.81 -2.16 -10.14
CA ILE A 99 -25.62 -3.12 -9.38
C ILE A 99 -26.34 -2.42 -8.22
N SER A 100 -27.63 -2.71 -8.06
CA SER A 100 -28.40 -2.22 -6.92
C SER A 100 -27.86 -2.80 -5.61
N THR A 101 -27.69 -1.96 -4.62
CA THR A 101 -27.33 -2.34 -3.25
C THR A 101 -28.50 -2.16 -2.29
N ALA A 102 -29.73 -2.00 -2.79
CA ALA A 102 -30.91 -1.75 -1.96
C ALA A 102 -31.18 -2.89 -0.97
N ASP A 103 -30.95 -4.14 -1.39
CA ASP A 103 -31.14 -5.34 -0.59
C ASP A 103 -29.89 -5.78 0.18
N TRP A 104 -28.79 -5.00 0.10
CA TRP A 104 -27.59 -5.30 0.85
C TRP A 104 -27.76 -4.87 2.30
N ALA A 105 -27.15 -5.64 3.22
CA ALA A 105 -27.07 -5.25 4.62
C ALA A 105 -26.22 -3.99 4.81
N ASP A 106 -26.39 -3.36 5.96
CA ASP A 106 -25.48 -2.31 6.44
C ASP A 106 -24.47 -2.93 7.42
N ILE A 107 -23.20 -2.58 7.27
CA ILE A 107 -22.12 -3.03 8.16
C ILE A 107 -21.29 -1.84 8.65
N LYS A 108 -20.79 -1.92 9.88
CA LYS A 108 -19.87 -0.92 10.43
C LYS A 108 -18.42 -1.23 10.02
N VAL A 109 -17.71 -0.20 9.55
CA VAL A 109 -16.29 -0.23 9.23
C VAL A 109 -15.60 0.85 10.09
N PRO A 110 -14.52 0.48 10.83
CA PRO A 110 -13.97 -0.86 10.98
C PRO A 110 -14.89 -1.79 11.78
N GLY A 111 -14.73 -3.10 11.52
CA GLY A 111 -15.44 -4.15 12.24
C GLY A 111 -15.37 -5.49 11.51
N ASN A 112 -15.36 -6.55 12.30
CA ASN A 112 -15.41 -7.91 11.77
C ASN A 112 -16.87 -8.28 11.47
N TRP A 113 -17.10 -8.99 10.38
CA TRP A 113 -18.47 -9.32 9.98
C TRP A 113 -19.14 -10.37 10.87
N GLU A 114 -18.34 -11.29 11.48
CA GLU A 114 -18.87 -12.32 12.36
C GLU A 114 -19.52 -11.75 13.63
N VAL A 115 -18.95 -10.68 14.20
CA VAL A 115 -19.52 -9.98 15.36
C VAL A 115 -20.66 -9.05 15.00
N GLN A 116 -20.95 -8.91 13.72
CA GLN A 116 -22.08 -8.13 13.18
C GLN A 116 -23.17 -9.03 12.56
N GLY A 117 -23.13 -10.34 12.85
CA GLY A 117 -24.20 -11.28 12.50
C GLY A 117 -24.02 -12.01 11.17
N HIS A 118 -22.83 -11.97 10.56
CA HIS A 118 -22.55 -12.63 9.29
C HIS A 118 -21.50 -13.73 9.47
N GLY A 119 -21.87 -14.98 9.14
CA GLY A 119 -20.98 -16.13 9.33
C GLY A 119 -20.84 -16.53 10.79
N VAL A 120 -19.76 -17.25 11.13
CA VAL A 120 -19.54 -17.82 12.47
C VAL A 120 -18.18 -17.43 12.98
N ALA A 121 -18.12 -16.79 14.14
CA ALA A 121 -16.87 -16.53 14.85
C ALA A 121 -16.32 -17.86 15.41
N ILE A 122 -15.04 -18.12 15.12
CA ILE A 122 -14.36 -19.34 15.55
C ILE A 122 -13.18 -18.94 16.44
N TYR A 123 -13.05 -19.58 17.60
CA TYR A 123 -11.84 -19.50 18.41
C TYR A 123 -11.06 -20.79 18.31
N THR A 124 -9.76 -20.69 18.13
CA THR A 124 -8.82 -21.79 18.27
C THR A 124 -7.45 -21.27 18.67
N ASN A 125 -6.83 -21.93 19.64
CA ASN A 125 -5.51 -21.56 20.14
C ASN A 125 -4.36 -22.07 19.25
N HIS A 126 -4.62 -23.07 18.41
CA HIS A 126 -3.63 -23.63 17.49
C HIS A 126 -4.31 -24.27 16.28
N GLY A 127 -3.52 -24.52 15.24
CA GLY A 127 -3.96 -25.16 14.00
C GLY A 127 -4.83 -24.25 13.12
N TYR A 128 -5.40 -24.87 12.13
CA TYR A 128 -6.16 -24.20 11.07
C TYR A 128 -7.64 -24.52 11.24
N GLU A 129 -8.46 -23.52 11.56
CA GLU A 129 -9.91 -23.68 11.74
C GLU A 129 -10.61 -24.22 10.50
N PHE A 130 -10.05 -23.95 9.32
CA PHE A 130 -10.59 -24.41 8.03
C PHE A 130 -10.09 -25.79 7.61
N GLN A 131 -9.00 -26.30 8.21
CA GLN A 131 -8.47 -27.66 8.03
C GLN A 131 -7.92 -28.19 9.34
N PRO A 132 -8.79 -28.49 10.31
CA PRO A 132 -8.33 -28.88 11.66
C PRO A 132 -7.65 -30.25 11.73
N ARG A 133 -7.81 -31.06 10.67
CA ARG A 133 -7.22 -32.41 10.58
C ARG A 133 -6.44 -32.50 9.28
N ASN A 134 -5.17 -32.94 9.37
CA ASN A 134 -4.30 -33.18 8.23
C ASN A 134 -4.26 -32.02 7.21
N PRO A 135 -3.82 -30.83 7.64
CA PRO A 135 -3.76 -29.66 6.75
C PRO A 135 -2.83 -29.92 5.57
N GLN A 136 -3.25 -29.48 4.39
CA GLN A 136 -2.52 -29.63 3.12
C GLN A 136 -2.23 -28.27 2.50
N PRO A 137 -1.27 -27.48 3.04
CA PRO A 137 -0.93 -26.19 2.43
C PRO A 137 -0.47 -26.36 0.98
N PRO A 138 -0.88 -25.49 0.06
CA PRO A 138 -1.69 -24.28 0.24
C PRO A 138 -3.18 -24.48 -0.03
N THR A 139 -3.71 -25.70 0.05
CA THR A 139 -5.11 -26.01 -0.26
C THR A 139 -6.06 -25.33 0.73
N LEU A 140 -7.00 -24.57 0.21
CA LEU A 140 -8.04 -23.89 0.98
C LEU A 140 -9.40 -24.58 0.82
N PRO A 141 -10.36 -24.36 1.76
CA PRO A 141 -11.67 -24.93 1.65
C PRO A 141 -12.39 -24.53 0.35
N GLU A 142 -13.13 -25.46 -0.21
CA GLU A 142 -13.94 -25.17 -1.39
C GLU A 142 -15.07 -24.18 -1.08
N ALA A 143 -15.66 -24.28 0.11
CA ALA A 143 -16.60 -23.30 0.63
C ALA A 143 -15.83 -22.21 1.39
N ASN A 144 -15.37 -21.18 0.70
CA ASN A 144 -14.68 -20.03 1.28
C ASN A 144 -15.64 -18.84 1.35
N PRO A 145 -16.04 -18.39 2.56
CA PRO A 145 -16.93 -17.24 2.70
C PRO A 145 -16.32 -15.95 2.14
N VAL A 146 -17.20 -15.08 1.60
CA VAL A 146 -16.80 -13.80 1.06
C VAL A 146 -17.73 -12.70 1.54
N GLY A 147 -17.13 -11.61 2.03
CA GLY A 147 -17.80 -10.35 2.29
C GLY A 147 -17.48 -9.32 1.21
N VAL A 148 -18.51 -8.73 0.61
CA VAL A 148 -18.37 -7.66 -0.37
C VAL A 148 -18.85 -6.36 0.26
N TYR A 149 -17.94 -5.42 0.41
CA TYR A 149 -18.19 -4.09 0.96
C TYR A 149 -18.33 -3.09 -0.16
N ARG A 150 -19.28 -2.18 -0.08
CA ARG A 150 -19.44 -1.11 -1.07
C ARG A 150 -19.69 0.23 -0.38
N ARG A 151 -19.04 1.26 -0.92
CA ARG A 151 -19.23 2.64 -0.50
C ARG A 151 -19.00 3.60 -1.67
N ASP A 152 -19.83 4.64 -1.73
CA ASP A 152 -19.53 5.79 -2.57
C ASP A 152 -18.41 6.60 -1.91
N ILE A 153 -17.46 7.02 -2.73
CA ILE A 153 -16.35 7.90 -2.35
C ILE A 153 -16.37 9.14 -3.24
N ASP A 154 -15.98 10.28 -2.69
CA ASP A 154 -15.90 11.54 -3.41
C ASP A 154 -14.44 11.99 -3.47
N ILE A 155 -13.92 12.20 -4.67
CA ILE A 155 -12.55 12.71 -4.87
C ILE A 155 -12.62 14.23 -4.95
N PRO A 156 -12.04 14.98 -3.97
CA PRO A 156 -12.05 16.42 -3.96
C PRO A 156 -11.39 17.01 -5.21
N ALA A 157 -11.98 18.07 -5.75
CA ALA A 157 -11.45 18.71 -6.98
C ALA A 157 -10.05 19.32 -6.78
N ASP A 158 -9.71 19.75 -5.55
CA ASP A 158 -8.39 20.27 -5.20
C ASP A 158 -7.30 19.19 -5.04
N TRP A 159 -7.67 17.90 -5.23
CA TRP A 159 -6.73 16.79 -5.34
C TRP A 159 -6.29 16.54 -6.80
N ASP A 160 -6.79 17.30 -7.77
CA ASP A 160 -6.34 17.19 -9.16
C ASP A 160 -4.83 17.43 -9.28
N GLY A 161 -4.19 16.66 -10.17
CA GLY A 161 -2.74 16.69 -10.36
C GLY A 161 -1.90 16.08 -9.23
N ARG A 162 -2.53 15.56 -8.16
CA ARG A 162 -1.86 14.89 -7.03
C ARG A 162 -1.88 13.37 -7.18
N ASP A 163 -1.04 12.68 -6.43
CA ASP A 163 -1.17 11.24 -6.22
C ASP A 163 -2.24 10.98 -5.16
N ILE A 164 -3.16 10.08 -5.47
CA ILE A 164 -4.28 9.72 -4.59
C ILE A 164 -4.13 8.25 -4.21
N TYR A 165 -4.18 7.99 -2.91
CA TYR A 165 -4.02 6.65 -2.36
C TYR A 165 -5.26 6.23 -1.58
N LEU A 166 -5.63 4.96 -1.76
CA LEU A 166 -6.51 4.24 -0.84
C LEU A 166 -5.64 3.49 0.17
N HIS A 167 -5.92 3.72 1.45
CA HIS A 167 -5.26 3.04 2.57
C HIS A 167 -6.26 2.15 3.32
N LEU A 168 -5.95 0.87 3.41
CA LEU A 168 -6.62 -0.10 4.27
C LEU A 168 -5.65 -0.42 5.42
N ALA A 169 -5.93 0.03 6.64
CA ALA A 169 -5.00 -0.17 7.76
C ALA A 169 -4.97 -1.61 8.28
N GLY A 170 -5.94 -2.44 7.90
CA GLY A 170 -5.98 -3.87 8.17
C GLY A 170 -7.27 -4.50 7.65
N ALA A 171 -7.15 -5.53 6.82
CA ALA A 171 -8.28 -6.28 6.28
C ALA A 171 -7.92 -7.77 6.19
N LYS A 172 -8.74 -8.64 6.77
CA LYS A 172 -8.51 -10.08 6.86
C LYS A 172 -9.51 -10.85 6.00
N SER A 173 -9.07 -11.74 5.12
CA SER A 173 -7.71 -12.21 4.83
C SER A 173 -7.25 -11.69 3.46
N GLY A 174 -7.74 -12.22 2.33
CA GLY A 174 -7.41 -11.79 0.98
C GLY A 174 -8.38 -10.71 0.50
N VAL A 175 -7.92 -9.49 0.25
CA VAL A 175 -8.74 -8.37 -0.18
C VAL A 175 -8.47 -7.99 -1.64
N TYR A 176 -9.51 -8.03 -2.47
CA TYR A 176 -9.54 -7.43 -3.80
C TYR A 176 -10.15 -6.05 -3.73
N VAL A 177 -9.51 -5.10 -4.37
CA VAL A 177 -9.95 -3.70 -4.44
C VAL A 177 -10.46 -3.40 -5.84
N TYR A 178 -11.66 -2.84 -5.94
CA TYR A 178 -12.27 -2.37 -7.18
C TYR A 178 -12.71 -0.92 -7.04
N ILE A 179 -12.50 -0.12 -8.06
CA ILE A 179 -13.04 1.24 -8.16
C ILE A 179 -13.75 1.36 -9.51
N ASN A 180 -15.00 1.80 -9.48
CA ASN A 180 -15.86 1.93 -10.66
C ASN A 180 -15.94 0.62 -11.49
N GLY A 181 -15.89 -0.54 -10.80
CA GLY A 181 -15.91 -1.88 -11.42
C GLY A 181 -14.56 -2.37 -11.96
N GLN A 182 -13.54 -1.53 -11.99
CA GLN A 182 -12.20 -1.91 -12.43
C GLN A 182 -11.38 -2.44 -11.25
N GLU A 183 -10.69 -3.57 -11.45
CA GLU A 183 -9.79 -4.11 -10.44
C GLU A 183 -8.56 -3.20 -10.29
N VAL A 184 -8.37 -2.70 -9.07
CA VAL A 184 -7.23 -1.87 -8.67
C VAL A 184 -6.06 -2.75 -8.27
N GLY A 185 -6.32 -3.78 -7.44
CA GLY A 185 -5.29 -4.65 -6.93
C GLY A 185 -5.78 -5.63 -5.87
N TYR A 186 -4.81 -6.31 -5.26
CA TYR A 186 -5.00 -7.37 -4.28
C TYR A 186 -3.99 -7.27 -3.15
N SER A 187 -4.36 -7.71 -1.94
CA SER A 187 -3.46 -7.86 -0.79
C SER A 187 -3.86 -9.03 0.09
N GLU A 188 -2.88 -9.80 0.52
CA GLU A 188 -2.89 -10.63 1.73
C GLU A 188 -2.11 -9.90 2.84
N ASP A 189 -1.83 -10.55 3.99
CA ASP A 189 -1.17 -9.93 5.15
C ASP A 189 -2.12 -9.05 5.96
N SER A 190 -3.01 -9.73 6.68
CA SER A 190 -4.21 -9.18 7.31
C SER A 190 -3.97 -8.07 8.33
N LYS A 191 -2.83 -8.08 9.02
CA LYS A 191 -2.56 -7.19 10.15
C LYS A 191 -1.75 -5.95 9.79
N ASN A 192 -1.16 -5.95 8.60
CA ASN A 192 -0.44 -4.81 8.07
C ASN A 192 -1.31 -4.00 7.10
N SER A 193 -0.92 -2.77 6.88
CA SER A 193 -1.65 -1.90 5.97
C SER A 193 -1.40 -2.27 4.50
N ALA A 194 -2.41 -2.01 3.67
CA ALA A 194 -2.33 -2.07 2.22
C ALA A 194 -2.64 -0.71 1.62
N GLU A 195 -1.73 -0.18 0.80
CA GLU A 195 -1.91 1.07 0.08
C GLU A 195 -1.94 0.83 -1.43
N PHE A 196 -2.81 1.56 -2.11
CA PHE A 196 -2.98 1.47 -3.55
C PHE A 196 -3.00 2.87 -4.17
N LEU A 197 -2.16 3.13 -5.17
CA LEU A 197 -2.22 4.35 -5.99
C LEU A 197 -3.42 4.24 -6.94
N ILE A 198 -4.43 5.08 -6.75
CA ILE A 198 -5.72 4.90 -7.41
C ILE A 198 -6.01 5.90 -8.55
N ASN A 199 -5.08 6.77 -8.90
CA ASN A 199 -5.29 7.82 -9.91
C ASN A 199 -5.89 7.32 -11.24
N LYS A 200 -5.50 6.13 -11.70
CA LYS A 200 -5.97 5.56 -12.98
C LYS A 200 -7.44 5.09 -12.94
N PHE A 201 -8.00 4.93 -11.75
CA PHE A 201 -9.30 4.30 -11.53
C PHE A 201 -10.38 5.29 -11.07
N VAL A 202 -9.96 6.47 -10.58
CA VAL A 202 -10.86 7.51 -10.07
C VAL A 202 -11.04 8.65 -11.05
N LYS A 203 -12.17 9.35 -10.91
CA LYS A 203 -12.46 10.65 -11.53
C LYS A 203 -12.78 11.66 -10.42
N PRO A 204 -12.65 12.96 -10.67
CA PRO A 204 -13.12 13.97 -9.73
C PRO A 204 -14.61 13.76 -9.39
N GLY A 205 -14.97 14.00 -8.13
CA GLY A 205 -16.32 13.75 -7.62
C GLY A 205 -16.59 12.28 -7.33
N LYS A 206 -17.81 11.84 -7.60
CA LYS A 206 -18.34 10.53 -7.18
C LYS A 206 -17.69 9.35 -7.90
N ASN A 207 -17.28 8.37 -7.11
CA ASN A 207 -16.77 7.07 -7.51
C ASN A 207 -17.35 5.98 -6.61
N VAL A 208 -17.33 4.73 -7.06
CA VAL A 208 -17.80 3.57 -6.29
C VAL A 208 -16.59 2.72 -5.91
N LEU A 209 -16.33 2.61 -4.61
CA LEU A 209 -15.34 1.68 -4.04
C LEU A 209 -16.03 0.37 -3.68
N THR A 210 -15.48 -0.75 -4.14
CA THR A 210 -15.92 -2.10 -3.77
C THR A 210 -14.72 -2.90 -3.28
N LEU A 211 -14.81 -3.47 -2.07
CA LEU A 211 -13.82 -4.39 -1.52
C LEU A 211 -14.44 -5.78 -1.45
N LYS A 212 -13.78 -6.76 -2.05
CA LYS A 212 -14.19 -8.16 -1.96
C LYS A 212 -13.18 -8.91 -1.11
N ILE A 213 -13.59 -9.35 0.07
CA ILE A 213 -12.72 -9.96 1.08
C ILE A 213 -13.08 -11.43 1.22
N TYR A 214 -12.09 -12.29 0.97
CA TYR A 214 -12.17 -13.72 1.21
C TYR A 214 -11.80 -14.01 2.66
N ARG A 215 -12.57 -14.89 3.33
CA ARG A 215 -12.30 -15.29 4.70
C ARG A 215 -10.92 -15.92 4.83
N TRP A 216 -10.55 -16.75 3.87
CA TRP A 216 -9.26 -17.41 3.81
C TRP A 216 -8.54 -17.13 2.50
N SER A 217 -7.24 -16.99 2.61
CA SER A 217 -6.28 -16.87 1.51
C SER A 217 -5.07 -17.75 1.79
N THR A 218 -4.12 -17.82 0.89
CA THR A 218 -2.87 -18.56 1.14
C THR A 218 -2.13 -18.04 2.36
N GLY A 219 -2.21 -16.73 2.66
CA GLY A 219 -1.68 -16.10 3.86
C GLY A 219 -2.29 -16.63 5.16
N SER A 220 -3.52 -17.17 5.13
CA SER A 220 -4.17 -17.72 6.31
C SER A 220 -3.39 -18.86 6.96
N TYR A 221 -2.56 -19.58 6.22
CA TYR A 221 -1.66 -20.58 6.77
C TYR A 221 -0.55 -20.01 7.65
N LEU A 222 -0.22 -18.73 7.49
CA LEU A 222 0.80 -18.01 8.27
C LEU A 222 0.19 -17.17 9.40
N GLU A 223 -1.13 -17.06 9.46
CA GLU A 223 -1.86 -16.16 10.36
C GLU A 223 -2.66 -16.88 11.45
N CYS A 224 -2.29 -18.12 11.77
CA CYS A 224 -3.00 -18.95 12.73
C CYS A 224 -2.44 -18.83 14.14
N GLN A 225 -2.42 -17.60 14.71
CA GLN A 225 -2.05 -17.35 16.09
C GLN A 225 -3.18 -17.69 17.07
N ASP A 226 -2.88 -17.73 18.37
CA ASP A 226 -3.85 -18.00 19.44
C ASP A 226 -4.79 -16.79 19.63
N PHE A 227 -5.85 -16.74 18.86
CA PHE A 227 -6.91 -15.74 18.98
C PHE A 227 -8.14 -16.07 18.09
N TRP A 228 -9.16 -15.23 18.15
CA TRP A 228 -10.36 -15.36 17.36
C TRP A 228 -10.08 -15.34 15.84
N ARG A 229 -10.72 -16.27 15.13
CA ARG A 229 -10.71 -16.33 13.66
C ARG A 229 -11.93 -15.59 13.12
N ILE A 230 -11.78 -14.28 13.04
CA ILE A 230 -12.79 -13.35 12.53
C ILE A 230 -12.21 -12.56 11.38
N SER A 231 -13.06 -12.04 10.50
CA SER A 231 -12.67 -11.50 9.20
C SER A 231 -13.33 -10.15 8.94
N GLY A 232 -12.88 -9.45 7.94
CA GLY A 232 -13.41 -8.15 7.57
C GLY A 232 -12.38 -7.04 7.63
N ILE A 233 -12.85 -5.81 7.73
CA ILE A 233 -12.01 -4.60 7.79
C ILE A 233 -11.79 -4.25 9.26
N GLU A 234 -10.61 -4.58 9.79
CA GLU A 234 -10.34 -4.52 11.22
C GLU A 234 -9.90 -3.12 11.71
N ARG A 235 -9.44 -2.27 10.80
CA ARG A 235 -8.90 -0.94 11.11
C ARG A 235 -9.40 0.08 10.10
N ASP A 236 -8.96 1.32 10.27
CA ASP A 236 -9.39 2.44 9.46
C ASP A 236 -9.20 2.23 7.96
N VAL A 237 -10.13 2.78 7.20
CA VAL A 237 -10.05 2.95 5.75
C VAL A 237 -10.08 4.43 5.45
N PHE A 238 -9.14 4.92 4.66
CA PHE A 238 -9.09 6.32 4.27
C PHE A 238 -8.47 6.55 2.90
N LEU A 239 -8.78 7.69 2.32
CA LEU A 239 -8.06 8.25 1.19
C LEU A 239 -7.09 9.31 1.69
N TYR A 240 -5.97 9.43 1.02
CA TYR A 240 -5.11 10.59 1.18
C TYR A 240 -4.49 10.98 -0.15
N SER A 241 -4.04 12.23 -0.26
CA SER A 241 -3.32 12.69 -1.43
C SER A 241 -2.02 13.40 -1.09
N GLN A 242 -1.06 13.32 -2.00
CA GLN A 242 0.22 14.01 -1.88
C GLN A 242 0.67 14.54 -3.24
N PRO A 243 1.58 15.54 -3.29
CA PRO A 243 2.15 15.98 -4.55
C PRO A 243 2.80 14.83 -5.32
N LYS A 244 2.93 14.97 -6.64
CA LYS A 244 3.66 14.00 -7.49
C LYS A 244 5.11 13.83 -7.05
N ALA A 245 5.75 14.92 -6.63
CA ALA A 245 7.07 14.91 -6.02
C ALA A 245 6.90 15.04 -4.49
N ALA A 246 7.16 13.96 -3.75
CA ALA A 246 6.84 13.88 -2.33
C ALA A 246 7.79 12.94 -1.57
N LEU A 247 7.76 13.06 -0.25
CA LEU A 247 8.34 12.07 0.65
C LEU A 247 7.56 10.76 0.52
N LYS A 248 8.27 9.67 0.22
CA LYS A 248 7.70 8.32 0.11
C LYS A 248 7.82 7.55 1.41
N ASP A 249 8.99 7.59 2.03
CA ASP A 249 9.28 6.88 3.26
C ASP A 249 10.42 7.53 4.03
N PHE A 250 10.56 7.23 5.30
CA PHE A 250 11.73 7.62 6.08
C PHE A 250 12.09 6.54 7.10
N ARG A 251 13.38 6.48 7.42
CA ARG A 251 13.95 5.58 8.42
C ARG A 251 14.79 6.36 9.40
N VAL A 252 14.50 6.19 10.68
CA VAL A 252 15.28 6.79 11.77
C VAL A 252 16.04 5.68 12.49
N THR A 253 17.34 5.89 12.68
CA THR A 253 18.16 5.09 13.60
C THR A 253 18.62 6.04 14.71
N SER A 254 18.30 5.69 15.95
CA SER A 254 18.70 6.45 17.13
C SER A 254 19.37 5.47 18.11
N THR A 255 20.68 5.67 18.30
CA THR A 255 21.51 4.85 19.19
C THR A 255 22.39 5.76 20.05
N LEU A 256 23.17 5.18 20.93
CA LEU A 256 24.20 5.88 21.66
C LEU A 256 25.58 5.54 21.09
N ASP A 257 26.55 6.43 21.35
CA ASP A 257 27.95 6.14 21.13
C ASP A 257 28.47 5.04 22.10
N ASP A 258 29.70 4.60 21.92
CA ASP A 258 30.33 3.56 22.78
C ASP A 258 30.50 4.00 24.24
N THR A 259 30.46 5.30 24.52
CA THR A 259 30.53 5.84 25.90
C THR A 259 29.17 6.00 26.57
N TYR A 260 28.08 5.75 25.85
CA TYR A 260 26.69 5.92 26.28
C TYR A 260 26.33 7.36 26.69
N LYS A 261 27.06 8.36 26.18
CA LYS A 261 26.82 9.79 26.47
C LYS A 261 26.19 10.52 25.31
N ASP A 262 26.72 10.29 24.11
CA ASP A 262 26.27 11.00 22.92
C ASP A 262 25.26 10.18 22.12
N GLY A 263 24.23 10.84 21.62
CA GLY A 263 23.25 10.22 20.76
C GLY A 263 23.70 10.20 19.29
N ILE A 264 23.61 9.07 18.64
CA ILE A 264 23.85 8.92 17.20
C ILE A 264 22.49 8.91 16.51
N PHE A 265 22.17 9.98 15.79
CA PHE A 265 20.96 10.13 15.01
C PHE A 265 21.26 9.98 13.53
N LYS A 266 20.58 9.03 12.87
CA LYS A 266 20.61 8.86 11.42
C LYS A 266 19.21 8.92 10.86
N LEU A 267 19.01 9.69 9.80
CA LEU A 267 17.76 9.82 9.09
C LEU A 267 17.97 9.55 7.60
N GLY A 268 17.36 8.50 7.09
CA GLY A 268 17.24 8.23 5.66
C GLY A 268 15.84 8.57 5.19
N VAL A 269 15.70 9.36 4.13
CA VAL A 269 14.42 9.78 3.56
C VAL A 269 14.38 9.43 2.09
N ASP A 270 13.36 8.69 1.69
CA ASP A 270 13.07 8.37 0.30
C ASP A 270 12.13 9.42 -0.29
N LEU A 271 12.65 10.17 -1.26
CA LEU A 271 11.90 11.13 -2.06
C LEU A 271 11.50 10.47 -3.39
N ARG A 272 10.22 10.51 -3.72
CA ARG A 272 9.68 9.97 -4.98
C ARG A 272 9.15 11.10 -5.86
N ASN A 273 9.38 10.99 -7.16
CA ASN A 273 8.82 11.88 -8.16
C ASN A 273 8.00 11.07 -9.19
N ASN A 274 6.69 11.04 -9.02
CA ASN A 274 5.74 10.44 -9.97
C ASN A 274 5.30 11.43 -11.08
N GLY A 275 5.92 12.61 -11.16
CA GLY A 275 5.70 13.57 -12.24
C GLY A 275 6.36 13.14 -13.56
N SER A 276 6.08 13.88 -14.62
CA SER A 276 6.62 13.63 -15.96
C SER A 276 7.97 14.32 -16.23
N THR A 277 8.42 15.20 -15.32
CA THR A 277 9.68 15.95 -15.43
C THR A 277 10.48 15.82 -14.15
N ALA A 278 11.80 15.96 -14.25
CA ALA A 278 12.66 16.05 -13.08
C ALA A 278 12.31 17.27 -12.23
N GLY A 279 12.39 17.12 -10.91
CA GLY A 279 12.07 18.18 -9.95
C GLY A 279 13.23 18.41 -8.97
N ASN A 280 13.52 19.69 -8.70
CA ASN A 280 14.39 20.06 -7.60
C ASN A 280 13.58 20.05 -6.30
N MET A 281 14.07 19.33 -5.30
CA MET A 281 13.46 19.21 -3.98
C MET A 281 14.46 19.64 -2.92
N THR A 282 14.00 20.40 -1.94
CA THR A 282 14.76 20.71 -0.72
C THR A 282 14.13 19.96 0.44
N LEU A 283 14.89 19.05 1.03
CA LEU A 283 14.48 18.30 2.21
C LEU A 283 15.03 18.98 3.45
N VAL A 284 14.14 19.36 4.36
CA VAL A 284 14.46 19.92 5.68
C VAL A 284 13.88 19.01 6.74
N TYR A 285 14.64 18.74 7.80
CA TYR A 285 14.10 18.08 8.99
C TYR A 285 14.35 18.91 10.25
N GLU A 286 13.47 18.75 11.23
CA GLU A 286 13.62 19.20 12.60
C GLU A 286 13.42 18.02 13.55
N LEU A 287 14.37 17.79 14.45
CA LEU A 287 14.22 16.87 15.56
C LEU A 287 13.83 17.68 16.80
N LEU A 288 12.71 17.32 17.43
CA LEU A 288 12.17 18.03 18.56
C LEU A 288 12.33 17.20 19.83
N ASP A 289 12.62 17.85 20.97
CA ASP A 289 12.52 17.23 22.29
C ASP A 289 11.04 17.10 22.74
N ALA A 290 10.83 16.49 23.90
CA ALA A 290 9.49 16.30 24.48
C ALA A 290 8.73 17.62 24.75
N ASN A 291 9.42 18.75 24.81
CA ASN A 291 8.84 20.09 25.03
C ASN A 291 8.60 20.83 23.70
N GLY A 292 8.89 20.19 22.56
CA GLY A 292 8.75 20.80 21.24
C GLY A 292 9.89 21.75 20.86
N LYS A 293 11.01 21.76 21.60
CA LYS A 293 12.21 22.53 21.26
C LYS A 293 13.00 21.78 20.19
N VAL A 294 13.45 22.47 19.16
CA VAL A 294 14.33 21.93 18.14
C VAL A 294 15.71 21.62 18.76
N VAL A 295 16.13 20.36 18.70
CA VAL A 295 17.43 19.89 19.19
C VAL A 295 18.38 19.57 18.06
N ALA A 296 17.86 19.31 16.87
CA ALA A 296 18.65 19.12 15.65
C ALA A 296 17.85 19.52 14.40
N THR A 297 18.55 19.94 13.37
CA THR A 297 17.97 20.24 12.05
C THR A 297 18.97 19.93 10.96
N GLY A 298 18.50 19.73 9.75
CA GLY A 298 19.33 19.58 8.58
C GLY A 298 18.59 19.89 7.31
N GLU A 299 19.33 20.31 6.28
CA GLU A 299 18.80 20.65 4.97
C GLU A 299 19.67 20.06 3.87
N LYS A 300 19.04 19.48 2.86
CA LYS A 300 19.71 19.02 1.63
C LYS A 300 18.83 19.25 0.42
N ALA A 301 19.41 19.89 -0.60
CA ALA A 301 18.79 20.01 -1.91
C ALA A 301 19.17 18.79 -2.76
N THR A 302 18.24 18.30 -3.56
CA THR A 302 18.45 17.19 -4.50
C THR A 302 17.56 17.36 -5.72
N ASN A 303 17.99 16.77 -6.85
CA ASN A 303 17.17 16.64 -8.03
C ASN A 303 16.70 15.19 -8.14
N VAL A 304 15.39 14.97 -8.34
CA VAL A 304 14.78 13.65 -8.49
C VAL A 304 14.17 13.54 -9.88
N ALA A 305 14.68 12.61 -10.69
CA ALA A 305 14.20 12.44 -12.06
C ALA A 305 12.75 11.96 -12.08
N ALA A 306 12.07 12.13 -13.23
CA ALA A 306 10.74 11.60 -13.44
C ALA A 306 10.71 10.07 -13.21
N GLY A 307 9.76 9.58 -12.40
CA GLY A 307 9.63 8.16 -12.04
C GLY A 307 10.67 7.63 -11.05
N GLU A 308 11.63 8.47 -10.61
CA GLU A 308 12.70 8.07 -9.69
C GLU A 308 12.23 8.10 -8.22
N THR A 309 12.81 7.20 -7.42
CA THR A 309 12.87 7.30 -5.95
C THR A 309 14.33 7.46 -5.55
N ARG A 310 14.64 8.51 -4.79
CA ARG A 310 15.99 8.85 -4.35
C ARG A 310 16.07 8.96 -2.84
N THR A 311 17.04 8.29 -2.23
CA THR A 311 17.30 8.39 -0.79
C THR A 311 18.24 9.56 -0.50
N VAL A 312 17.85 10.40 0.46
CA VAL A 312 18.67 11.48 1.05
C VAL A 312 18.89 11.14 2.52
N SER A 313 20.15 11.15 2.96
CA SER A 313 20.51 10.74 4.32
C SER A 313 21.16 11.89 5.10
N PHE A 314 20.89 11.90 6.42
CA PHE A 314 21.52 12.77 7.40
C PHE A 314 22.10 11.92 8.52
N ASP A 315 23.28 12.29 8.99
CA ASP A 315 23.95 11.71 10.15
C ASP A 315 24.33 12.85 11.09
N GLN A 316 24.02 12.72 12.37
CA GLN A 316 24.30 13.75 13.37
C GLN A 316 24.60 13.10 14.73
N THR A 317 25.60 13.62 15.42
CA THR A 317 25.88 13.30 16.82
C THR A 317 25.27 14.40 17.70
N LEU A 318 24.49 14.01 18.69
CA LEU A 318 23.84 14.88 19.66
C LEU A 318 24.59 14.73 20.99
N PRO A 319 25.32 15.75 21.46
CA PRO A 319 26.13 15.61 22.65
C PRO A 319 25.24 15.52 23.90
N ASP A 320 25.69 14.73 24.87
CA ASP A 320 25.19 14.64 26.24
C ASP A 320 23.65 14.42 26.31
N VAL A 321 23.17 13.42 25.55
CA VAL A 321 21.75 13.10 25.52
C VAL A 321 21.27 12.50 26.83
N LYS A 322 20.00 12.80 27.22
CA LYS A 322 19.38 12.17 28.35
C LYS A 322 19.06 10.71 28.05
N THR A 323 19.69 9.81 28.75
CA THR A 323 19.37 8.40 28.73
C THR A 323 18.21 8.11 29.67
N ARG A 324 17.38 7.11 29.31
CA ARG A 324 16.34 6.63 30.22
C ARG A 324 17.02 5.90 31.38
N THR A 325 16.91 6.45 32.57
CA THR A 325 17.23 5.69 33.80
C THR A 325 16.05 4.80 34.14
N SER A 326 16.32 3.54 34.41
CA SER A 326 15.33 2.53 34.88
C SER A 326 14.76 2.93 36.26
#